data_1e68f96a38343a13942570c086bee568
#
_entry.id   1e68f96a38343a13942570c086bee568
#
_cell.length_a   1.000
_cell.length_b   1.000
_cell.length_c   1.000
_cell.angle_alpha   90.00
_cell.angle_beta   90.00
_cell.angle_gamma   90.00
#
_symmetry.space_group_name_H-M   'P 1'
#
loop_
_entity.id
_entity.type
_entity.pdbx_description
1 polymer ?
#
loop_
_entity_poly.entity_id
_entity_poly.type
_entity_poly.pdbx_seq_one_letter_code
_entity_poly.pdbx_strand_id
1 'polypeptide(L)'
;AKNAGRALKAAGFDFDLAYTSVLKRANRTLWHALDEMDRTWIPVIKAWRLNERHYGGLQGLNKADMAAQYGDEQVLVWRRSYDTPPPALEDGDARWERGDVRYAKLQPSEIPRTECLKDTVERVLAAKQAASQFSAEE
;
A
#
# COMPACT_ATOMS: atom_id res chain seq x y z
N ALA A 1 -9.02 -12.54 -5.60
CA ALA A 1 -7.94 -13.15 -4.83
C ALA A 1 -7.89 -14.68 -5.04
N LYS A 2 -8.98 -15.43 -4.78
CA LYS A 2 -9.00 -16.89 -4.93
C LYS A 2 -8.59 -17.34 -6.33
N ASN A 3 -9.16 -16.74 -7.38
CA ASN A 3 -8.79 -17.08 -8.77
C ASN A 3 -7.30 -16.84 -9.07
N ALA A 4 -6.70 -15.80 -8.47
CA ALA A 4 -5.27 -15.54 -8.62
C ALA A 4 -4.44 -16.66 -7.95
N GLY A 5 -4.80 -17.08 -6.74
CA GLY A 5 -4.14 -18.21 -6.06
C GLY A 5 -4.23 -19.52 -6.87
N ARG A 6 -5.39 -19.83 -7.42
CA ARG A 6 -5.59 -20.99 -8.30
C ARG A 6 -4.74 -20.92 -9.55
N ALA A 7 -4.66 -19.75 -10.18
CA ALA A 7 -3.85 -19.53 -11.39
C ALA A 7 -2.36 -19.70 -11.10
N LEU A 8 -1.86 -19.16 -9.98
CA LEU A 8 -0.48 -19.33 -9.54
C LEU A 8 -0.15 -20.80 -9.30
N LYS A 9 -1.01 -21.52 -8.57
CA LYS A 9 -0.85 -22.95 -8.33
C LYS A 9 -0.83 -23.75 -9.63
N ALA A 10 -1.76 -23.50 -10.52
CA ALA A 10 -1.85 -24.19 -11.82
C ALA A 10 -0.63 -23.91 -12.72
N ALA A 11 -0.04 -22.72 -12.61
CA ALA A 11 1.18 -22.34 -13.32
C ALA A 11 2.47 -22.88 -12.66
N GLY A 12 2.36 -23.61 -11.55
CA GLY A 12 3.50 -24.22 -10.85
C GLY A 12 4.32 -23.25 -10.01
N PHE A 13 3.80 -22.05 -9.71
CA PHE A 13 4.46 -21.14 -8.80
C PHE A 13 4.38 -21.66 -7.37
N ASP A 14 5.51 -21.57 -6.67
CA ASP A 14 5.63 -21.86 -5.26
C ASP A 14 6.40 -20.74 -4.56
N PHE A 15 6.14 -20.52 -3.27
CA PHE A 15 6.74 -19.43 -2.51
C PHE A 15 7.11 -19.91 -1.10
N ASP A 16 8.25 -19.43 -0.61
CA ASP A 16 8.74 -19.71 0.75
C ASP A 16 8.49 -18.56 1.71
N LEU A 17 8.25 -17.35 1.18
CA LEU A 17 8.03 -16.13 1.93
C LEU A 17 7.07 -15.20 1.19
N ALA A 18 6.23 -14.50 1.93
CA ALA A 18 5.33 -13.49 1.38
C ALA A 18 5.51 -12.13 2.07
N TYR A 19 5.44 -11.08 1.29
CA TYR A 19 5.37 -9.69 1.77
C TYR A 19 4.01 -9.10 1.45
N THR A 20 3.44 -8.35 2.38
CA THR A 20 2.19 -7.61 2.18
C THR A 20 2.24 -6.27 2.91
N SER A 21 1.28 -5.41 2.60
CA SER A 21 1.11 -4.14 3.31
C SER A 21 0.40 -4.34 4.67
N VAL A 22 0.16 -3.26 5.39
CA VAL A 22 -0.68 -3.27 6.59
C VAL A 22 -2.16 -2.99 6.28
N LEU A 23 -2.54 -2.83 5.01
CA LEU A 23 -3.92 -2.64 4.60
C LEU A 23 -4.71 -3.95 4.72
N LYS A 24 -5.86 -3.91 5.37
CA LYS A 24 -6.71 -5.10 5.59
C LYS A 24 -7.06 -5.82 4.29
N ARG A 25 -7.41 -5.07 3.23
CA ARG A 25 -7.75 -5.65 1.93
C ARG A 25 -6.59 -6.41 1.28
N ALA A 26 -5.35 -5.89 1.42
CA ALA A 26 -4.16 -6.55 0.90
C ALA A 26 -3.86 -7.84 1.66
N ASN A 27 -3.97 -7.81 2.99
CA ASN A 27 -3.81 -9.01 3.82
C ASN A 27 -4.84 -10.08 3.47
N ARG A 28 -6.12 -9.71 3.31
CA ARG A 28 -7.17 -10.66 2.91
C ARG A 28 -6.91 -11.24 1.52
N THR A 29 -6.43 -10.44 0.57
CA THR A 29 -6.04 -10.90 -0.75
C THR A 29 -4.96 -11.96 -0.66
N LEU A 30 -3.91 -11.71 0.12
CA LEU A 30 -2.83 -12.67 0.34
C LEU A 30 -3.35 -13.97 0.99
N TRP A 31 -4.15 -13.87 2.05
CA TRP A 31 -4.70 -15.04 2.73
C TRP A 31 -5.50 -15.94 1.78
N HIS A 32 -6.36 -15.35 0.95
CA HIS A 32 -7.12 -16.13 -0.03
C HIS A 32 -6.22 -16.75 -1.11
N ALA A 33 -5.17 -16.08 -1.53
CA ALA A 33 -4.25 -16.62 -2.51
C ALA A 33 -3.44 -17.79 -1.92
N LEU A 34 -2.88 -17.63 -0.72
CA LEU A 34 -2.11 -18.67 -0.04
C LEU A 34 -2.98 -19.89 0.32
N ASP A 35 -4.24 -19.67 0.71
CA ASP A 35 -5.20 -20.76 0.97
C ASP A 35 -5.40 -21.65 -0.28
N GLU A 36 -5.69 -21.04 -1.41
CA GLU A 36 -5.86 -21.78 -2.68
C GLU A 36 -4.56 -22.47 -3.17
N MET A 37 -3.40 -21.95 -2.77
CA MET A 37 -2.09 -22.54 -3.10
C MET A 37 -1.67 -23.62 -2.12
N ASP A 38 -2.38 -23.80 -1.00
CA ASP A 38 -1.99 -24.66 0.13
C ASP A 38 -0.63 -24.24 0.73
N ARG A 39 -0.45 -22.92 0.92
CA ARG A 39 0.77 -22.27 1.43
C ARG A 39 0.52 -21.32 2.59
N THR A 40 -0.54 -21.52 3.36
CA THR A 40 -0.90 -20.66 4.50
C THR A 40 0.16 -20.66 5.62
N TRP A 41 1.01 -21.67 5.63
CA TRP A 41 2.04 -21.89 6.66
C TRP A 41 3.34 -21.11 6.42
N ILE A 42 3.55 -20.52 5.25
CA ILE A 42 4.78 -19.76 4.97
C ILE A 42 4.85 -18.46 5.81
N PRO A 43 6.06 -17.97 6.13
CA PRO A 43 6.21 -16.68 6.80
C PRO A 43 5.59 -15.53 5.98
N VAL A 44 4.96 -14.59 6.67
CA VAL A 44 4.38 -13.37 6.08
C VAL A 44 4.92 -12.15 6.79
N ILE A 45 5.57 -11.26 6.05
CA ILE A 45 6.07 -9.99 6.55
C ILE A 45 5.13 -8.87 6.11
N LYS A 46 4.59 -8.12 7.09
CA LYS A 46 3.71 -6.98 6.86
C LYS A 46 4.51 -5.69 7.01
N ALA A 47 4.56 -4.91 5.95
CA ALA A 47 5.28 -3.65 5.93
C ALA A 47 4.40 -2.50 5.44
N TRP A 48 4.27 -1.43 6.24
CA TRP A 48 3.50 -0.25 5.84
C TRP A 48 4.05 0.41 4.56
N ARG A 49 5.35 0.28 4.33
CA ARG A 49 6.01 0.77 3.10
C ARG A 49 5.52 0.09 1.82
N LEU A 50 4.75 -0.98 1.93
CA LEU A 50 4.07 -1.64 0.81
C LEU A 50 2.61 -1.19 0.64
N ASN A 51 2.14 -0.23 1.42
CA ASN A 51 0.80 0.34 1.26
C ASN A 51 0.63 0.95 -0.14
N GLU A 52 -0.61 0.93 -0.63
CA GLU A 52 -0.99 1.76 -1.76
C GLU A 52 -0.68 3.23 -1.48
N ARG A 53 -0.42 3.99 -2.53
CA ARG A 53 -0.15 5.43 -2.46
C ARG A 53 -1.17 6.15 -1.58
N HIS A 54 -0.68 7.06 -0.73
CA HIS A 54 -1.52 7.90 0.12
C HIS A 54 -2.06 9.08 -0.68
N TYR A 55 -3.37 9.09 -0.91
CA TYR A 55 -4.03 10.10 -1.75
C TYR A 55 -4.34 11.42 -1.04
N GLY A 56 -3.91 11.60 0.21
CA GLY A 56 -4.08 12.85 0.95
C GLY A 56 -5.53 13.31 1.04
N GLY A 57 -5.77 14.55 0.73
CA GLY A 57 -7.11 15.16 0.76
C GLY A 57 -8.14 14.53 -0.18
N LEU A 58 -7.71 13.74 -1.16
CA LEU A 58 -8.63 12.98 -2.04
C LEU A 58 -9.11 11.67 -1.42
N GLN A 59 -8.53 11.25 -0.31
CA GLN A 59 -8.86 10.00 0.36
C GLN A 59 -10.31 10.01 0.86
N GLY A 60 -11.04 8.93 0.57
CA GLY A 60 -12.45 8.79 0.97
C GLY A 60 -13.46 9.53 0.10
N LEU A 61 -13.03 10.29 -0.90
CA LEU A 61 -13.90 10.95 -1.86
C LEU A 61 -14.12 10.05 -3.08
N ASN A 62 -15.36 10.00 -3.58
CA ASN A 62 -15.64 9.38 -4.87
C ASN A 62 -15.21 10.30 -6.04
N LYS A 63 -15.18 9.75 -7.26
CA LYS A 63 -14.74 10.51 -8.45
C LYS A 63 -15.58 11.76 -8.72
N ALA A 64 -16.89 11.66 -8.53
CA ALA A 64 -17.81 12.77 -8.78
C ALA A 64 -17.60 13.91 -7.77
N ASP A 65 -17.44 13.57 -6.48
CA ASP A 65 -17.19 14.56 -5.43
C ASP A 65 -15.85 15.26 -5.63
N MET A 66 -14.80 14.52 -6.02
CA MET A 66 -13.50 15.12 -6.34
C MET A 66 -13.60 16.08 -7.53
N ALA A 67 -14.27 15.68 -8.61
CA ALA A 67 -14.45 16.50 -9.78
C ALA A 67 -15.26 17.78 -9.46
N ALA A 68 -16.30 17.66 -8.65
CA ALA A 68 -17.12 18.80 -8.21
C ALA A 68 -16.34 19.78 -7.33
N GLN A 69 -15.44 19.29 -6.48
CA GLN A 69 -14.68 20.10 -5.55
C GLN A 69 -13.44 20.75 -6.18
N TYR A 70 -12.73 20.04 -7.05
CA TYR A 70 -11.42 20.45 -7.55
C TYR A 70 -11.35 20.62 -9.08
N GLY A 71 -12.37 20.19 -9.82
CA GLY A 71 -12.37 20.10 -11.27
C GLY A 71 -11.66 18.84 -11.81
N ASP A 72 -12.13 18.35 -12.94
CA ASP A 72 -11.64 17.10 -13.56
C ASP A 72 -10.15 17.17 -13.92
N GLU A 73 -9.69 18.28 -14.48
CA GLU A 73 -8.30 18.46 -14.91
C GLU A 73 -7.33 18.39 -13.73
N GLN A 74 -7.65 19.08 -12.63
CA GLN A 74 -6.81 19.08 -11.44
C GLN A 74 -6.76 17.70 -10.79
N VAL A 75 -7.88 17.00 -10.70
CA VAL A 75 -7.95 15.63 -10.17
C VAL A 75 -7.14 14.68 -11.04
N LEU A 76 -7.18 14.85 -12.36
CA LEU A 76 -6.39 14.04 -13.29
C LEU A 76 -4.89 14.25 -13.08
N VAL A 77 -4.44 15.51 -12.90
CA VAL A 77 -3.04 15.82 -12.58
C VAL A 77 -2.60 15.09 -11.32
N TRP A 78 -3.33 15.20 -10.22
CA TRP A 78 -2.99 14.54 -8.96
C TRP A 78 -2.98 13.01 -9.05
N ARG A 79 -3.83 12.43 -9.89
CA ARG A 79 -3.90 10.98 -10.09
C ARG A 79 -2.84 10.42 -11.02
N ARG A 80 -2.39 11.20 -12.00
CA ARG A 80 -1.54 10.74 -13.11
C ARG A 80 -0.14 11.32 -13.10
N SER A 81 0.08 12.48 -12.48
CA SER A 81 1.39 13.10 -12.41
C SER A 81 2.36 12.24 -11.60
N TYR A 82 3.62 12.24 -12.03
CA TYR A 82 4.70 11.56 -11.34
C TYR A 82 5.12 12.29 -10.05
N ASP A 83 5.15 13.61 -10.07
CA ASP A 83 5.76 14.46 -9.04
C ASP A 83 4.82 15.48 -8.38
N THR A 84 3.55 15.53 -8.77
CA THR A 84 2.56 16.45 -8.19
C THR A 84 1.61 15.70 -7.24
N PRO A 85 1.79 15.83 -5.90
CA PRO A 85 0.93 15.14 -4.95
C PRO A 85 -0.44 15.82 -4.82
N PRO A 86 -1.48 15.07 -4.41
CA PRO A 86 -2.72 15.65 -3.93
C PRO A 86 -2.50 16.55 -2.71
N PRO A 87 -3.49 17.38 -2.31
CA PRO A 87 -3.41 18.16 -1.08
C PRO A 87 -3.10 17.29 0.14
N ALA A 88 -2.16 17.72 0.98
CA ALA A 88 -1.81 17.01 2.20
C ALA A 88 -2.97 17.05 3.22
N LEU A 89 -3.09 16.00 4.01
CA LEU A 89 -3.99 16.00 5.18
C LEU A 89 -3.48 16.94 6.25
N GLU A 90 -4.39 17.71 6.84
CA GLU A 90 -4.09 18.63 7.94
C GLU A 90 -3.85 17.91 9.27
N ASP A 91 -3.21 18.58 10.20
CA ASP A 91 -3.07 18.10 11.56
C ASP A 91 -4.45 17.89 12.20
N GLY A 92 -4.69 16.70 12.75
CA GLY A 92 -5.98 16.35 13.34
C GLY A 92 -7.01 15.80 12.37
N ASP A 93 -6.73 15.72 11.06
CA ASP A 93 -7.60 15.03 10.12
C ASP A 93 -7.68 13.53 10.49
N ALA A 94 -8.90 13.04 10.69
CA ALA A 94 -9.14 11.64 11.10
C ALA A 94 -8.69 10.61 10.06
N ARG A 95 -8.47 11.02 8.82
CA ARG A 95 -7.98 10.15 7.74
C ARG A 95 -6.46 9.95 7.79
N TRP A 96 -5.75 10.81 8.55
CA TRP A 96 -4.30 10.63 8.74
C TRP A 96 -4.05 9.56 9.81
N GLU A 97 -3.29 8.55 9.48
CA GLU A 97 -3.09 7.35 10.30
C GLU A 97 -2.22 7.56 11.56
N ARG A 98 -1.89 8.78 11.92
CA ARG A 98 -1.06 9.11 13.09
C ARG A 98 -1.52 8.43 14.39
N GLY A 99 -2.83 8.27 14.58
CA GLY A 99 -3.40 7.63 15.76
C GLY A 99 -3.65 6.12 15.63
N ASP A 100 -3.36 5.53 14.48
CA ASP A 100 -3.61 4.12 14.23
C ASP A 100 -2.49 3.24 14.80
N VAL A 101 -2.86 2.21 15.55
CA VAL A 101 -1.93 1.29 16.19
C VAL A 101 -0.98 0.59 15.22
N ARG A 102 -1.37 0.42 13.95
CA ARG A 102 -0.52 -0.17 12.91
C ARG A 102 0.74 0.64 12.63
N TYR A 103 0.72 1.93 12.94
CA TYR A 103 1.83 2.88 12.74
C TYR A 103 2.44 3.38 14.06
N ALA A 104 2.09 2.76 15.19
CA ALA A 104 2.50 3.22 16.52
C ALA A 104 4.03 3.28 16.74
N LYS A 105 4.80 2.54 15.96
CA LYS A 105 6.27 2.53 16.02
C LYS A 105 6.92 3.63 15.17
N LEU A 106 6.15 4.33 14.37
CA LEU A 106 6.65 5.39 13.47
C LEU A 106 6.57 6.74 14.13
N GLN A 107 7.55 7.60 13.81
CA GLN A 107 7.41 9.02 14.12
C GLN A 107 6.32 9.63 13.23
N PRO A 108 5.59 10.66 13.69
CA PRO A 108 4.57 11.32 12.89
C PRO A 108 5.06 11.82 11.52
N SER A 109 6.33 12.23 11.44
CA SER A 109 6.98 12.67 10.20
C SER A 109 7.21 11.57 9.17
N GLU A 110 7.18 10.29 9.59
CA GLU A 110 7.34 9.15 8.70
C GLU A 110 6.01 8.68 8.08
N ILE A 111 4.88 9.12 8.64
CA ILE A 111 3.54 8.74 8.17
C ILE A 111 3.10 9.73 7.09
N PRO A 112 2.97 9.29 5.82
CA PRO A 112 2.63 10.19 4.73
C PRO A 112 1.27 10.87 4.92
N ARG A 113 1.22 12.17 4.67
CA ARG A 113 -0.04 12.94 4.61
C ARG A 113 -0.61 13.01 3.20
N THR A 114 0.25 12.80 2.22
CA THR A 114 -0.03 12.69 0.79
C THR A 114 1.19 12.12 0.10
N GLU A 115 1.01 11.54 -1.06
CA GLU A 115 2.10 11.04 -1.90
C GLU A 115 1.80 11.27 -3.38
N CYS A 116 2.79 11.71 -4.14
CA CYS A 116 2.82 11.52 -5.59
C CYS A 116 3.43 10.14 -5.92
N LEU A 117 3.47 9.79 -7.19
CA LEU A 117 4.03 8.49 -7.60
C LEU A 117 5.53 8.38 -7.26
N LYS A 118 6.29 9.46 -7.40
CA LYS A 118 7.72 9.52 -7.03
C LYS A 118 7.93 9.13 -5.56
N ASP A 119 7.18 9.73 -4.63
CA ASP A 119 7.27 9.43 -3.21
C ASP A 119 6.96 7.95 -2.92
N THR A 120 5.94 7.41 -3.60
CA THR A 120 5.55 6.00 -3.49
C THR A 120 6.67 5.08 -3.99
N VAL A 121 7.31 5.40 -5.11
CA VAL A 121 8.42 4.61 -5.66
C VAL A 121 9.59 4.58 -4.67
N GLU A 122 9.99 5.72 -4.13
CA GLU A 122 11.08 5.81 -3.14
C GLU A 122 10.78 4.96 -1.90
N ARG A 123 9.56 5.05 -1.38
CA ARG A 123 9.10 4.28 -0.23
C ARG A 123 9.10 2.76 -0.47
N VAL A 124 8.62 2.33 -1.64
CA VAL A 124 8.55 0.90 -2.00
C VAL A 124 9.95 0.33 -2.27
N LEU A 125 10.83 1.10 -2.90
CA LEU A 125 12.21 0.68 -3.12
C LEU A 125 12.96 0.48 -1.80
N ALA A 126 12.75 1.34 -0.81
CA ALA A 126 13.30 1.14 0.53
C ALA A 126 12.82 -0.16 1.19
N ALA A 127 11.54 -0.52 1.01
CA ALA A 127 11.02 -1.80 1.48
C ALA A 127 11.68 -2.99 0.78
N LYS A 128 11.87 -2.90 -0.53
CA LYS A 128 12.54 -3.94 -1.34
C LYS A 128 13.99 -4.15 -0.90
N GLN A 129 14.72 -3.09 -0.65
CA GLN A 129 16.10 -3.18 -0.17
C GLN A 129 16.18 -3.86 1.20
N ALA A 130 15.30 -3.50 2.14
CA ALA A 130 15.22 -4.16 3.43
C ALA A 130 14.88 -5.66 3.30
N ALA A 131 13.96 -6.01 2.41
CA ALA A 131 13.60 -7.41 2.13
C ALA A 131 14.77 -8.24 1.60
N SER A 132 15.59 -7.65 0.72
CA SER A 132 16.76 -8.34 0.14
C SER A 132 17.84 -8.66 1.18
N GLN A 133 17.92 -7.89 2.26
CA GLN A 133 18.86 -8.14 3.36
C GLN A 133 18.42 -9.37 4.21
N PHE A 134 17.12 -9.56 4.42
CA PHE A 134 16.60 -10.72 5.15
C PHE A 134 16.79 -12.05 4.40
N SER A 135 16.79 -12.02 3.06
CA SER A 135 17.01 -13.22 2.24
C SER A 135 18.48 -13.63 2.14
N ALA A 136 19.41 -12.81 2.57
CA ALA A 136 20.86 -13.08 2.52
C ALA A 136 21.41 -13.66 3.84
N GLU A 137 20.60 -13.71 4.89
CA GLU A 137 21.00 -14.18 6.22
C GLU A 137 20.47 -15.61 6.57
N GLU A 138 19.74 -16.25 5.66
CA GLU A 138 19.31 -17.65 5.72
C GLU A 138 20.16 -18.53 4.78
#